data_0fb5a9d90cbce19ba6d880d77fc955f1
#
_entry.id   0fb5a9d90cbce19ba6d880d77fc955f1
#
_cell.length_a   1.000
_cell.length_b   1.000
_cell.length_c   1.000
_cell.angle_alpha   90.00
_cell.angle_beta   90.00
_cell.angle_gamma   90.00
#
_symmetry.space_group_name_H-M   'P 1'
#
loop_
_entity.id
_entity.type
_entity.pdbx_description
1 polymer ?
#
loop_
_entity_poly.entity_id
_entity_poly.type
_entity_poly.pdbx_seq_one_letter_code
_entity_poly.pdbx_strand_id
1 'polypeptide(L)'
;PMRVDLLTKEYPPFIYGGAGVHVYELAKVLRPLADVRVHAFGGPREPGTEGADPGVTGYPEVAELDGANAALRTFGVDLEMVPGVEGADIVHSHTWYANLAGHLSGLLYSIPHILSAHSLEPMRPWKAEQLGGGYALSSWAERQAYEGATAVIAVSHGMREDILRSYPQVDPERVKIVHNGIDLDAWAPPTDAEWEAESQEVLRRYGIDTSRPTVVFVGRITRQKGLPHLLRAVEKLPADIQVVLCAGAPDTAEIKAEVDSLVAGLQAKRTGVILIEEMLPHRQLQAVLSASDVFVCPSVYEPLG
;
A
#
# COMPACT_ATOMS: atom_id res chain seq x y z
N PRO A 1 3.77 -6.80 29.38
CA PRO A 1 3.00 -6.15 28.32
C PRO A 1 2.45 -7.18 27.34
N MET A 2 1.31 -6.87 26.74
CA MET A 2 0.73 -7.70 25.69
C MET A 2 1.68 -7.81 24.49
N ARG A 3 1.87 -9.01 23.97
CA ARG A 3 2.67 -9.24 22.77
C ARG A 3 1.76 -9.25 21.54
N VAL A 4 2.03 -8.36 20.58
CA VAL A 4 1.32 -8.25 19.32
C VAL A 4 2.28 -8.54 18.17
N ASP A 5 1.99 -9.55 17.38
CA ASP A 5 2.77 -9.93 16.21
C ASP A 5 2.06 -9.45 14.95
N LEU A 6 2.66 -8.51 14.24
CA LEU A 6 2.17 -7.98 12.96
C LEU A 6 2.73 -8.84 11.83
N LEU A 7 1.86 -9.27 10.94
CA LEU A 7 2.22 -10.09 9.77
C LEU A 7 1.97 -9.28 8.52
N THR A 8 2.98 -9.07 7.70
CA THR A 8 2.90 -8.21 6.52
C THR A 8 3.82 -8.65 5.40
N LYS A 9 3.39 -8.47 4.16
CA LYS A 9 4.30 -8.60 3.03
C LYS A 9 5.24 -7.40 2.95
N GLU A 10 4.71 -6.20 3.07
CA GLU A 10 5.47 -4.96 2.89
C GLU A 10 5.92 -4.41 4.22
N TYR A 11 7.20 -4.16 4.34
CA TYR A 11 7.85 -3.47 5.44
C TYR A 11 9.18 -2.91 4.96
N PRO A 12 9.66 -1.74 5.43
CA PRO A 12 10.91 -1.19 4.91
C PRO A 12 12.06 -2.20 4.91
N PRO A 13 12.94 -2.18 3.90
CA PRO A 13 12.97 -1.24 2.77
C PRO A 13 12.06 -1.63 1.59
N PHE A 14 11.27 -2.70 1.69
CA PHE A 14 10.47 -3.27 0.60
C PHE A 14 9.01 -2.81 0.69
N ILE A 15 8.78 -1.51 0.47
CA ILE A 15 7.45 -0.91 0.44
C ILE A 15 7.10 -0.55 -1.00
N TYR A 16 5.92 -1.01 -1.45
CA TYR A 16 5.39 -0.77 -2.80
C TYR A 16 4.08 0.01 -2.79
N GLY A 17 3.41 0.11 -1.64
CA GLY A 17 2.12 0.78 -1.53
C GLY A 17 1.73 1.16 -0.11
N GLY A 18 0.48 1.59 0.05
CA GLY A 18 -0.02 2.14 1.31
C GLY A 18 -0.04 1.17 2.48
N ALA A 19 -0.21 -0.13 2.23
CA ALA A 19 -0.24 -1.12 3.31
C ALA A 19 1.09 -1.20 4.05
N GLY A 20 2.23 -1.14 3.33
CA GLY A 20 3.55 -1.16 3.95
C GLY A 20 3.84 0.07 4.79
N VAL A 21 3.45 1.24 4.30
CA VAL A 21 3.54 2.50 5.06
C VAL A 21 2.68 2.40 6.31
N HIS A 22 1.45 1.90 6.18
CA HIS A 22 0.54 1.74 7.31
C HIS A 22 1.14 0.84 8.40
N VAL A 23 1.66 -0.33 8.04
CA VAL A 23 2.22 -1.27 9.02
C VAL A 23 3.44 -0.69 9.72
N TYR A 24 4.31 -0.01 8.97
CA TYR A 24 5.47 0.66 9.54
C TYR A 24 5.07 1.73 10.59
N GLU A 25 4.14 2.59 10.25
CA GLU A 25 3.64 3.63 11.16
C GLU A 25 2.87 3.03 12.34
N LEU A 26 2.07 1.98 12.09
CA LEU A 26 1.34 1.28 13.15
C LEU A 26 2.31 0.65 14.16
N ALA A 27 3.34 -0.06 13.70
CA ALA A 27 4.34 -0.65 14.57
C ALA A 27 5.01 0.41 15.47
N LYS A 28 5.34 1.55 14.88
CA LYS A 28 5.97 2.66 15.56
C LYS A 28 5.12 3.22 16.71
N VAL A 29 3.82 3.42 16.47
CA VAL A 29 2.91 3.97 17.49
C VAL A 29 2.44 2.94 18.50
N LEU A 30 2.50 1.64 18.18
CA LEU A 30 2.15 0.56 19.11
C LEU A 30 3.29 0.20 20.08
N ARG A 31 4.55 0.37 19.69
CA ARG A 31 5.70 -0.03 20.52
C ARG A 31 5.70 0.54 21.93
N PRO A 32 5.29 1.79 22.17
CA PRO A 32 5.16 2.29 23.55
C PRO A 32 4.05 1.61 24.36
N LEU A 33 3.11 0.94 23.71
CA LEU A 33 1.91 0.38 24.34
C LEU A 33 1.98 -1.15 24.52
N ALA A 34 2.79 -1.84 23.69
CA ALA A 34 2.83 -3.30 23.64
C ALA A 34 4.22 -3.81 23.21
N ASP A 35 4.48 -5.09 23.47
CA ASP A 35 5.63 -5.78 22.87
C ASP A 35 5.25 -6.10 21.41
N VAL A 36 5.70 -5.26 20.47
CA VAL A 36 5.39 -5.39 19.05
C VAL A 36 6.49 -6.14 18.33
N ARG A 37 6.10 -7.22 17.66
CA ARG A 37 6.97 -7.96 16.76
C ARG A 37 6.42 -7.88 15.34
N VAL A 38 7.31 -7.74 14.36
CA VAL A 38 6.93 -7.64 12.95
C VAL A 38 7.53 -8.83 12.20
N HIS A 39 6.69 -9.54 11.48
CA HIS A 39 7.08 -10.63 10.58
C HIS A 39 6.79 -10.17 9.16
N ALA A 40 7.83 -10.00 8.35
CA ALA A 40 7.74 -9.40 7.04
C ALA A 40 8.41 -10.25 5.96
N PHE A 41 7.89 -10.17 4.75
CA PHE A 41 8.51 -10.77 3.56
C PHE A 41 9.82 -10.05 3.21
N GLY A 42 10.64 -10.66 2.36
CA GLY A 42 11.82 -10.05 1.76
C GLY A 42 13.14 -10.39 2.44
N GLY A 43 13.14 -11.27 3.43
CA GLY A 43 14.34 -11.72 4.13
C GLY A 43 14.80 -10.80 5.25
N PRO A 44 15.88 -11.18 5.96
CA PRO A 44 16.41 -10.42 7.09
C PRO A 44 16.79 -8.99 6.68
N ARG A 45 16.53 -8.02 7.58
CA ARG A 45 16.91 -6.62 7.37
C ARG A 45 18.35 -6.39 7.77
N GLU A 46 19.09 -5.66 6.94
CA GLU A 46 20.47 -5.27 7.21
C GLU A 46 20.53 -4.33 8.43
N PRO A 47 21.40 -4.56 9.42
CA PRO A 47 21.54 -3.66 10.57
C PRO A 47 21.82 -2.21 10.13
N GLY A 48 21.15 -1.26 10.79
CA GLY A 48 21.30 0.16 10.50
C GLY A 48 20.50 0.67 9.30
N THR A 49 19.73 -0.18 8.63
CA THR A 49 18.82 0.23 7.55
C THR A 49 17.41 0.47 8.09
N GLU A 50 16.60 1.22 7.33
CA GLU A 50 15.19 1.37 7.63
C GLU A 50 14.51 0.00 7.62
N GLY A 51 13.70 -0.28 8.63
CA GLY A 51 13.05 -1.58 8.79
C GLY A 51 13.84 -2.59 9.63
N ALA A 52 15.09 -2.31 10.03
CA ALA A 52 15.87 -3.12 10.94
C ALA A 52 15.58 -2.74 12.41
N ASP A 53 14.33 -2.49 12.73
CA ASP A 53 13.90 -2.15 14.09
C ASP A 53 13.96 -3.37 15.00
N PRO A 54 14.06 -3.17 16.34
CA PRO A 54 13.96 -4.27 17.29
C PRO A 54 12.64 -5.04 17.12
N GLY A 55 12.72 -6.37 17.13
CA GLY A 55 11.56 -7.25 16.98
C GLY A 55 11.10 -7.49 15.56
N VAL A 56 11.82 -7.04 14.55
CA VAL A 56 11.51 -7.33 13.13
C VAL A 56 12.23 -8.61 12.69
N THR A 57 11.46 -9.53 12.11
CA THR A 57 11.97 -10.76 11.48
C THR A 57 11.59 -10.75 10.01
N GLY A 58 12.56 -10.89 9.12
CA GLY A 58 12.34 -10.99 7.68
C GLY A 58 12.38 -12.44 7.21
N TYR A 59 11.47 -12.79 6.29
CA TYR A 59 11.32 -14.15 5.76
C TYR A 59 11.57 -14.10 4.25
N PRO A 60 12.62 -14.76 3.74
CA PRO A 60 12.84 -14.87 2.31
C PRO A 60 11.86 -15.84 1.66
N GLU A 61 11.72 -15.77 0.35
CA GLU A 61 10.97 -16.79 -0.39
C GLU A 61 11.63 -18.18 -0.19
N VAL A 62 10.80 -19.22 -0.18
CA VAL A 62 11.25 -20.61 -0.05
C VAL A 62 11.89 -21.03 -1.37
N ALA A 63 13.15 -21.46 -1.32
CA ALA A 63 13.95 -21.78 -2.51
C ALA A 63 13.32 -22.90 -3.36
N GLU A 64 12.71 -23.89 -2.73
CA GLU A 64 12.04 -25.01 -3.40
C GLU A 64 10.82 -24.59 -4.23
N LEU A 65 10.29 -23.40 -3.99
CA LEU A 65 9.16 -22.82 -4.73
C LEU A 65 9.61 -21.80 -5.80
N ASP A 66 10.90 -21.68 -6.03
CA ASP A 66 11.42 -20.81 -7.09
C ASP A 66 10.84 -21.25 -8.44
N GLY A 67 10.34 -20.28 -9.22
CA GLY A 67 9.64 -20.55 -10.47
C GLY A 67 8.19 -21.01 -10.35
N ALA A 68 7.68 -21.27 -9.14
CA ALA A 68 6.26 -21.55 -8.92
C ALA A 68 5.38 -20.31 -9.11
N ASN A 69 4.06 -20.51 -9.21
CA ASN A 69 3.11 -19.40 -9.24
C ASN A 69 3.30 -18.47 -8.04
N ALA A 70 3.14 -17.16 -8.26
CA ALA A 70 3.35 -16.15 -7.23
C ALA A 70 2.49 -16.38 -5.96
N ALA A 71 1.29 -16.91 -6.09
CA ALA A 71 0.45 -17.23 -4.94
C ALA A 71 1.04 -18.38 -4.11
N LEU A 72 1.60 -19.39 -4.76
CA LEU A 72 2.28 -20.51 -4.05
C LEU A 72 3.55 -20.03 -3.35
N ARG A 73 4.32 -19.16 -3.97
CA ARG A 73 5.51 -18.55 -3.32
C ARG A 73 5.11 -17.74 -2.09
N THR A 74 4.00 -17.00 -2.17
CA THR A 74 3.42 -16.27 -1.03
C THR A 74 3.05 -17.20 0.10
N PHE A 75 2.35 -18.31 -0.19
CA PHE A 75 1.96 -19.30 0.82
C PHE A 75 3.17 -19.95 1.48
N GLY A 76 4.23 -20.18 0.72
CA GLY A 76 5.49 -20.68 1.27
C GLY A 76 6.05 -19.80 2.37
N VAL A 77 6.08 -18.49 2.15
CA VAL A 77 6.51 -17.52 3.17
C VAL A 77 5.55 -17.51 4.37
N ASP A 78 4.24 -17.55 4.12
CA ASP A 78 3.24 -17.62 5.18
C ASP A 78 3.48 -18.83 6.10
N LEU A 79 3.78 -19.99 5.54
CA LEU A 79 4.09 -21.19 6.32
C LEU A 79 5.33 -21.02 7.19
N GLU A 80 6.35 -20.37 6.69
CA GLU A 80 7.57 -20.07 7.47
C GLU A 80 7.31 -19.10 8.62
N MET A 81 6.34 -18.19 8.48
CA MET A 81 5.97 -17.23 9.52
C MET A 81 5.28 -17.87 10.71
N VAL A 82 4.49 -18.93 10.50
CA VAL A 82 3.63 -19.52 11.52
C VAL A 82 4.39 -19.90 12.80
N PRO A 83 5.51 -20.64 12.76
CA PRO A 83 6.25 -20.94 13.98
C PRO A 83 6.79 -19.70 14.71
N GLY A 84 7.07 -18.65 13.97
CA GLY A 84 7.62 -17.41 14.52
C GLY A 84 6.69 -16.65 15.46
N VAL A 85 5.39 -16.88 15.37
CA VAL A 85 4.39 -16.17 16.20
C VAL A 85 3.95 -16.96 17.44
N GLU A 86 4.48 -18.16 17.63
CA GLU A 86 4.13 -18.95 18.81
C GLU A 86 4.36 -18.14 20.11
N GLY A 87 3.37 -18.13 20.97
CA GLY A 87 3.41 -17.37 22.22
C GLY A 87 2.95 -15.91 22.10
N ALA A 88 2.55 -15.43 20.93
CA ALA A 88 1.92 -14.12 20.81
C ALA A 88 0.55 -14.10 21.50
N ASP A 89 0.17 -12.94 22.04
CA ASP A 89 -1.17 -12.74 22.57
C ASP A 89 -2.17 -12.43 21.46
N ILE A 90 -1.72 -11.78 20.40
CA ILE A 90 -2.50 -11.44 19.22
C ILE A 90 -1.59 -11.54 17.99
N VAL A 91 -2.14 -12.09 16.90
CA VAL A 91 -1.56 -11.94 15.57
C VAL A 91 -2.45 -11.02 14.74
N HIS A 92 -1.83 -10.06 14.06
CA HIS A 92 -2.54 -9.07 13.26
C HIS A 92 -1.97 -9.07 11.84
N SER A 93 -2.70 -9.63 10.89
CA SER A 93 -2.27 -9.73 9.50
C SER A 93 -2.80 -8.60 8.63
N HIS A 94 -2.00 -8.22 7.64
CA HIS A 94 -2.28 -7.14 6.70
C HIS A 94 -2.18 -7.65 5.27
N THR A 95 -3.21 -7.47 4.50
CA THR A 95 -3.41 -7.94 3.12
C THR A 95 -3.51 -9.45 2.99
N TRP A 96 -4.04 -9.91 1.85
CA TRP A 96 -4.17 -11.35 1.58
C TRP A 96 -2.81 -12.08 1.63
N TYR A 97 -1.72 -11.36 1.33
CA TYR A 97 -0.38 -11.94 1.33
C TYR A 97 0.02 -12.55 2.67
N ALA A 98 -0.43 -11.99 3.78
CA ALA A 98 -0.11 -12.46 5.12
C ALA A 98 -1.33 -13.08 5.85
N ASN A 99 -2.51 -13.02 5.24
CA ASN A 99 -3.73 -13.52 5.87
C ASN A 99 -3.67 -15.01 6.18
N LEU A 100 -3.07 -15.83 5.32
CA LEU A 100 -2.96 -17.26 5.56
C LEU A 100 -2.08 -17.56 6.78
N ALA A 101 -0.98 -16.84 6.94
CA ALA A 101 -0.13 -16.98 8.13
C ALA A 101 -0.92 -16.68 9.42
N GLY A 102 -1.70 -15.62 9.43
CA GLY A 102 -2.55 -15.25 10.56
C GLY A 102 -3.62 -16.32 10.84
N HIS A 103 -4.28 -16.79 9.80
CA HIS A 103 -5.33 -17.82 9.91
C HIS A 103 -4.78 -19.13 10.48
N LEU A 104 -3.68 -19.63 9.94
CA LEU A 104 -3.04 -20.86 10.40
C LEU A 104 -2.51 -20.73 11.83
N SER A 105 -1.96 -19.58 12.19
CA SER A 105 -1.49 -19.31 13.55
C SER A 105 -2.64 -19.34 14.56
N GLY A 106 -3.78 -18.77 14.20
CA GLY A 106 -4.98 -18.82 15.01
C GLY A 106 -5.46 -20.25 15.23
N LEU A 107 -5.45 -21.06 14.19
CA LEU A 107 -5.86 -22.49 14.28
C LEU A 107 -4.87 -23.31 15.10
N LEU A 108 -3.57 -23.15 14.83
CA LEU A 108 -2.54 -24.00 15.43
C LEU A 108 -2.28 -23.68 16.91
N TYR A 109 -2.23 -22.40 17.24
CA TYR A 109 -1.82 -21.94 18.58
C TYR A 109 -2.96 -21.37 19.40
N SER A 110 -4.18 -21.33 18.86
CA SER A 110 -5.35 -20.70 19.50
C SER A 110 -5.12 -19.20 19.83
N ILE A 111 -4.33 -18.52 19.01
CA ILE A 111 -4.06 -17.09 19.16
C ILE A 111 -5.17 -16.32 18.43
N PRO A 112 -5.78 -15.29 19.06
CA PRO A 112 -6.71 -14.41 18.35
C PRO A 112 -6.07 -13.82 17.11
N HIS A 113 -6.71 -14.03 15.95
CA HIS A 113 -6.28 -13.47 14.68
C HIS A 113 -7.15 -12.27 14.34
N ILE A 114 -6.51 -11.11 14.24
CA ILE A 114 -7.11 -9.87 13.76
C ILE A 114 -6.53 -9.60 12.39
N LEU A 115 -7.33 -9.11 11.47
CA LEU A 115 -6.84 -8.68 10.18
C LEU A 115 -7.35 -7.29 9.83
N SER A 116 -6.52 -6.52 9.14
CA SER A 116 -6.90 -5.24 8.57
C SER A 116 -7.15 -5.37 7.08
N ALA A 117 -8.33 -4.91 6.65
CA ALA A 117 -8.72 -4.88 5.25
C ALA A 117 -8.22 -3.60 4.60
N HIS A 118 -7.16 -3.70 3.81
CA HIS A 118 -6.63 -2.59 3.00
C HIS A 118 -7.20 -2.61 1.58
N SER A 119 -7.59 -3.77 1.09
CA SER A 119 -8.29 -4.01 -0.18
C SER A 119 -8.91 -5.40 -0.13
N LEU A 120 -9.86 -5.66 -1.02
CA LEU A 120 -10.53 -6.96 -1.13
C LEU A 120 -10.30 -7.55 -2.51
N GLU A 121 -9.93 -8.83 -2.59
CA GLU A 121 -9.69 -9.52 -3.87
C GLU A 121 -10.93 -9.50 -4.79
N PRO A 122 -12.16 -9.75 -4.31
CA PRO A 122 -13.35 -9.65 -5.16
C PRO A 122 -13.59 -8.27 -5.76
N MET A 123 -13.09 -7.20 -5.14
CA MET A 123 -13.20 -5.83 -5.64
C MET A 123 -12.05 -5.44 -6.58
N ARG A 124 -11.15 -6.39 -6.87
CA ARG A 124 -9.95 -6.17 -7.68
C ARG A 124 -9.82 -7.25 -8.78
N PRO A 125 -10.80 -7.38 -9.68
CA PRO A 125 -10.79 -8.44 -10.70
C PRO A 125 -9.59 -8.37 -11.65
N TRP A 126 -9.00 -7.19 -11.82
CA TRP A 126 -7.77 -7.00 -12.61
C TRP A 126 -6.53 -7.68 -12.01
N LYS A 127 -6.59 -8.13 -10.76
CA LYS A 127 -5.51 -8.93 -10.14
C LYS A 127 -5.21 -10.21 -10.89
N ALA A 128 -6.15 -10.74 -11.66
CA ALA A 128 -5.91 -11.89 -12.52
C ALA A 128 -4.81 -11.63 -13.57
N GLU A 129 -4.63 -10.38 -14.01
CA GLU A 129 -3.53 -9.99 -14.89
C GLU A 129 -2.16 -10.20 -14.22
N GLN A 130 -2.09 -9.94 -12.92
CA GLN A 130 -0.87 -10.02 -12.13
C GLN A 130 -0.56 -11.43 -11.62
N LEU A 131 -1.56 -12.17 -11.17
CA LEU A 131 -1.43 -13.46 -10.50
C LEU A 131 -1.77 -14.65 -11.42
N GLY A 132 -2.40 -14.40 -12.58
CA GLY A 132 -2.88 -15.46 -13.46
C GLY A 132 -3.81 -16.41 -12.72
N GLY A 133 -3.57 -17.72 -12.81
CA GLY A 133 -4.33 -18.75 -12.09
C GLY A 133 -4.25 -18.65 -10.56
N GLY A 134 -3.27 -17.95 -10.04
CA GLY A 134 -3.10 -17.71 -8.60
C GLY A 134 -4.17 -16.81 -7.98
N TYR A 135 -4.95 -16.08 -8.79
CA TYR A 135 -6.04 -15.24 -8.29
C TYR A 135 -7.10 -16.06 -7.52
N ALA A 136 -7.39 -17.28 -7.97
CA ALA A 136 -8.29 -18.17 -7.23
C ALA A 136 -7.73 -18.55 -5.85
N LEU A 137 -6.41 -18.72 -5.76
CA LEU A 137 -5.72 -19.04 -4.49
C LEU A 137 -5.71 -17.83 -3.55
N SER A 138 -5.40 -16.63 -4.06
CA SER A 138 -5.43 -15.42 -3.23
C SER A 138 -6.82 -15.12 -2.70
N SER A 139 -7.84 -15.28 -3.54
CA SER A 139 -9.25 -15.09 -3.14
C SER A 139 -9.69 -16.13 -2.12
N TRP A 140 -9.26 -17.39 -2.26
CA TRP A 140 -9.53 -18.44 -1.30
C TRP A 140 -8.90 -18.14 0.06
N ALA A 141 -7.62 -17.79 0.09
CA ALA A 141 -6.90 -17.51 1.33
C ALA A 141 -7.51 -16.31 2.07
N GLU A 142 -7.85 -15.26 1.34
CA GLU A 142 -8.52 -14.08 1.91
C GLU A 142 -9.85 -14.47 2.54
N ARG A 143 -10.70 -15.22 1.82
CA ARG A 143 -12.00 -15.65 2.35
C ARG A 143 -11.83 -16.47 3.64
N GLN A 144 -10.94 -17.45 3.66
CA GLN A 144 -10.71 -18.28 4.85
C GLN A 144 -10.31 -17.42 6.05
N ALA A 145 -9.43 -16.46 5.84
CA ALA A 145 -8.96 -15.60 6.90
C ALA A 145 -10.08 -14.68 7.44
N TYR A 146 -10.86 -14.06 6.54
CA TYR A 146 -11.97 -13.19 6.95
C TYR A 146 -13.05 -13.94 7.72
N GLU A 147 -13.45 -15.11 7.24
CA GLU A 147 -14.47 -15.93 7.90
C GLU A 147 -14.00 -16.51 9.23
N GLY A 148 -12.70 -16.78 9.38
CA GLY A 148 -12.11 -17.36 10.58
C GLY A 148 -11.54 -16.36 11.59
N ALA A 149 -11.41 -15.09 11.24
CA ALA A 149 -10.79 -14.09 12.11
C ALA A 149 -11.63 -13.80 13.36
N THR A 150 -10.95 -13.54 14.46
CA THR A 150 -11.57 -13.05 15.69
C THR A 150 -12.19 -11.67 15.49
N ALA A 151 -11.50 -10.80 14.77
CA ALA A 151 -11.99 -9.49 14.36
C ALA A 151 -11.40 -9.08 13.02
N VAL A 152 -12.17 -8.32 12.26
CA VAL A 152 -11.77 -7.71 10.99
C VAL A 152 -11.82 -6.19 11.16
N ILE A 153 -10.71 -5.52 10.88
CA ILE A 153 -10.66 -4.07 10.87
C ILE A 153 -10.95 -3.58 9.46
N ALA A 154 -12.05 -2.84 9.32
CA ALA A 154 -12.38 -2.12 8.11
C ALA A 154 -11.85 -0.68 8.24
N VAL A 155 -11.11 -0.21 7.24
CA VAL A 155 -10.49 1.13 7.27
C VAL A 155 -11.48 2.27 6.99
N SER A 156 -12.71 1.93 6.62
CA SER A 156 -13.79 2.89 6.37
C SER A 156 -15.16 2.22 6.49
N HIS A 157 -16.23 3.02 6.57
CA HIS A 157 -17.60 2.52 6.49
C HIS A 157 -17.86 1.80 5.15
N GLY A 158 -17.40 2.37 4.04
CA GLY A 158 -17.52 1.75 2.73
C GLY A 158 -16.81 0.40 2.65
N MET A 159 -15.62 0.29 3.23
CA MET A 159 -14.90 -0.98 3.31
C MET A 159 -15.67 -2.03 4.12
N ARG A 160 -16.29 -1.62 5.23
CA ARG A 160 -17.13 -2.53 6.02
C ARG A 160 -18.29 -3.10 5.21
N GLU A 161 -18.98 -2.24 4.45
CA GLU A 161 -20.05 -2.69 3.57
C GLU A 161 -19.55 -3.65 2.49
N ASP A 162 -18.39 -3.36 1.89
CA ASP A 162 -17.76 -4.22 0.88
C ASP A 162 -17.36 -5.58 1.46
N ILE A 163 -16.83 -5.63 2.68
CA ILE A 163 -16.50 -6.88 3.38
C ILE A 163 -17.74 -7.73 3.55
N LEU A 164 -18.81 -7.17 4.10
CA LEU A 164 -20.04 -7.90 4.38
C LEU A 164 -20.74 -8.37 3.11
N ARG A 165 -20.63 -7.64 2.03
CA ARG A 165 -21.14 -8.02 0.71
C ARG A 165 -20.29 -9.12 0.07
N SER A 166 -18.96 -9.01 0.15
CA SER A 166 -18.02 -9.97 -0.46
C SER A 166 -17.96 -11.28 0.31
N TYR A 167 -18.10 -11.23 1.62
CA TYR A 167 -18.00 -12.37 2.53
C TYR A 167 -19.23 -12.44 3.46
N PRO A 168 -20.40 -12.89 2.93
CA PRO A 168 -21.66 -12.88 3.70
C PRO A 168 -21.65 -13.77 4.95
N GLN A 169 -20.69 -14.68 5.07
CA GLN A 169 -20.56 -15.55 6.23
C GLN A 169 -19.88 -14.86 7.42
N VAL A 170 -19.28 -13.68 7.21
CA VAL A 170 -18.65 -12.93 8.28
C VAL A 170 -19.72 -12.30 9.17
N ASP A 171 -19.62 -12.54 10.48
CA ASP A 171 -20.48 -11.90 11.46
C ASP A 171 -20.24 -10.39 11.47
N PRO A 172 -21.26 -9.55 11.19
CA PRO A 172 -21.12 -8.10 11.19
C PRO A 172 -20.54 -7.52 12.49
N GLU A 173 -20.81 -8.17 13.63
CA GLU A 173 -20.29 -7.74 14.93
C GLU A 173 -18.77 -7.89 15.06
N ARG A 174 -18.14 -8.71 14.23
CA ARG A 174 -16.68 -8.87 14.19
C ARG A 174 -15.98 -7.85 13.33
N VAL A 175 -16.72 -7.12 12.49
CA VAL A 175 -16.14 -6.10 11.59
C VAL A 175 -16.19 -4.74 12.27
N LYS A 176 -15.01 -4.23 12.63
CA LYS A 176 -14.85 -2.97 13.35
C LYS A 176 -14.24 -1.92 12.43
N ILE A 177 -14.75 -0.71 12.48
CA ILE A 177 -14.23 0.40 11.69
C ILE A 177 -13.13 1.11 12.50
N VAL A 178 -11.91 1.11 11.96
CA VAL A 178 -10.79 1.88 12.50
C VAL A 178 -10.13 2.59 11.33
N HIS A 179 -10.30 3.89 11.25
CA HIS A 179 -9.73 4.69 10.18
C HIS A 179 -8.22 4.75 10.29
N ASN A 180 -7.54 4.82 9.13
CA ASN A 180 -6.12 5.09 9.10
C ASN A 180 -5.84 6.49 9.64
N GLY A 181 -4.76 6.63 10.39
CA GLY A 181 -4.27 7.92 10.86
C GLY A 181 -3.16 8.46 9.95
N ILE A 182 -2.75 9.67 10.25
CA ILE A 182 -1.63 10.33 9.59
C ILE A 182 -0.82 11.12 10.62
N ASP A 183 0.50 11.14 10.46
CA ASP A 183 1.40 11.98 11.25
C ASP A 183 1.36 13.42 10.69
N LEU A 184 0.64 14.29 11.36
CA LEU A 184 0.45 15.66 10.92
C LEU A 184 1.76 16.47 10.96
N ASP A 185 2.67 16.14 11.88
CA ASP A 185 3.96 16.83 11.95
C ASP A 185 4.86 16.42 10.78
N ALA A 186 4.88 15.14 10.44
CA ALA A 186 5.64 14.63 9.30
C ALA A 186 5.11 15.18 7.96
N TRP A 187 3.83 15.50 7.85
CA TRP A 187 3.20 16.02 6.62
C TRP A 187 2.96 17.52 6.64
N ALA A 188 3.51 18.25 7.62
CA ALA A 188 3.41 19.71 7.64
C ALA A 188 4.18 20.34 6.46
N PRO A 189 3.72 21.50 5.92
CA PRO A 189 4.48 22.24 4.93
C PRO A 189 5.85 22.67 5.43
N PRO A 190 6.81 23.01 4.54
CA PRO A 190 8.10 23.54 4.95
C PRO A 190 7.95 24.74 5.88
N THR A 191 8.68 24.73 7.00
CA THR A 191 8.56 25.74 8.05
C THR A 191 9.83 26.56 8.25
N ASP A 192 10.96 26.16 7.67
CA ASP A 192 12.23 26.85 7.79
C ASP A 192 12.86 27.15 6.42
N ALA A 193 13.82 28.07 6.40
CA ALA A 193 14.45 28.51 5.17
C ALA A 193 15.26 27.42 4.47
N GLU A 194 15.84 26.49 5.19
CA GLU A 194 16.61 25.38 4.62
C GLU A 194 15.67 24.43 3.86
N TRP A 195 14.57 24.04 4.48
CA TRP A 195 13.57 23.20 3.83
C TRP A 195 12.91 23.89 2.64
N GLU A 196 12.63 25.19 2.76
CA GLU A 196 12.10 25.97 1.64
C GLU A 196 13.07 25.98 0.43
N ALA A 197 14.38 26.17 0.68
CA ALA A 197 15.39 26.11 -0.36
C ALA A 197 15.50 24.72 -0.99
N GLU A 198 15.45 23.65 -0.19
CA GLU A 198 15.43 22.28 -0.66
C GLU A 198 14.18 22.00 -1.52
N SER A 199 13.03 22.50 -1.10
CA SER A 199 11.77 22.38 -1.86
C SER A 199 11.86 23.07 -3.22
N GLN A 200 12.37 24.28 -3.26
CA GLN A 200 12.56 25.00 -4.52
C GLN A 200 13.51 24.27 -5.48
N GLU A 201 14.57 23.66 -4.95
CA GLU A 201 15.49 22.85 -5.75
C GLU A 201 14.79 21.62 -6.38
N VAL A 202 13.94 20.93 -5.62
CA VAL A 202 13.16 19.80 -6.13
C VAL A 202 12.23 20.23 -7.26
N LEU A 203 11.49 21.32 -7.07
CA LEU A 203 10.56 21.83 -8.07
C LEU A 203 11.30 22.24 -9.36
N ARG A 204 12.46 22.87 -9.22
CA ARG A 204 13.28 23.23 -10.36
C ARG A 204 13.82 22.01 -11.10
N ARG A 205 14.25 20.98 -10.39
CA ARG A 205 14.78 19.74 -10.99
C ARG A 205 13.78 19.08 -11.92
N TYR A 206 12.52 19.07 -11.54
CA TYR A 206 11.44 18.45 -12.32
C TYR A 206 10.75 19.43 -13.28
N GLY A 207 11.18 20.68 -13.32
CA GLY A 207 10.61 21.69 -14.21
C GLY A 207 9.19 22.12 -13.83
N ILE A 208 8.86 22.06 -12.55
CA ILE A 208 7.54 22.46 -12.02
C ILE A 208 7.51 23.99 -11.92
N ASP A 209 6.60 24.62 -12.66
CA ASP A 209 6.39 26.05 -12.68
C ASP A 209 5.39 26.45 -11.57
N THR A 210 5.90 27.10 -10.53
CA THR A 210 5.09 27.49 -9.38
C THR A 210 4.12 28.65 -9.66
N SER A 211 4.22 29.30 -10.82
CA SER A 211 3.30 30.34 -11.23
C SER A 211 2.02 29.82 -11.90
N ARG A 212 2.00 28.54 -12.25
CA ARG A 212 0.86 27.92 -12.93
C ARG A 212 -0.04 27.21 -11.92
N PRO A 213 -1.38 27.28 -12.08
CA PRO A 213 -2.29 26.42 -11.35
C PRO A 213 -1.92 24.96 -11.61
N THR A 214 -1.78 24.16 -10.54
CA THR A 214 -1.21 22.83 -10.63
C THR A 214 -2.15 21.76 -10.06
N VAL A 215 -2.42 20.74 -10.86
CA VAL A 215 -3.09 19.51 -10.48
C VAL A 215 -2.04 18.45 -10.24
N VAL A 216 -2.13 17.72 -9.14
CA VAL A 216 -1.20 16.63 -8.82
C VAL A 216 -1.92 15.31 -8.64
N PHE A 217 -1.29 14.24 -9.14
CA PHE A 217 -1.62 12.86 -8.86
C PHE A 217 -0.42 12.19 -8.18
N VAL A 218 -0.69 11.41 -7.15
CA VAL A 218 0.33 10.56 -6.51
C VAL A 218 -0.22 9.16 -6.36
N GLY A 219 0.47 8.17 -6.91
CA GLY A 219 0.06 6.78 -6.79
C GLY A 219 0.82 5.87 -7.73
N ARG A 220 0.64 4.57 -7.52
CA ARG A 220 1.19 3.55 -8.42
C ARG A 220 0.42 3.55 -9.75
N ILE A 221 1.08 3.12 -10.81
CA ILE A 221 0.46 2.93 -12.12
C ILE A 221 -0.30 1.60 -12.10
N THR A 222 -1.54 1.65 -11.67
CA THR A 222 -2.44 0.49 -11.57
C THR A 222 -3.81 0.82 -12.13
N ARG A 223 -4.59 -0.19 -12.51
CA ARG A 223 -5.96 0.03 -12.95
C ARG A 223 -6.84 0.56 -11.81
N GLN A 224 -6.55 0.14 -10.59
CA GLN A 224 -7.25 0.60 -9.39
C GLN A 224 -7.14 2.11 -9.21
N LYS A 225 -5.95 2.67 -9.42
CA LYS A 225 -5.68 4.10 -9.20
C LYS A 225 -6.26 5.00 -10.30
N GLY A 226 -6.67 4.45 -11.43
CA GLY A 226 -7.44 5.15 -12.45
C GLY A 226 -6.67 6.22 -13.22
N LEU A 227 -5.35 6.17 -13.26
CA LEU A 227 -4.53 7.17 -13.94
C LEU A 227 -4.92 7.38 -15.42
N PRO A 228 -5.24 6.36 -16.22
CA PRO A 228 -5.72 6.56 -17.59
C PRO A 228 -6.95 7.47 -17.70
N HIS A 229 -7.86 7.40 -16.75
CA HIS A 229 -9.05 8.27 -16.74
C HIS A 229 -8.66 9.73 -16.50
N LEU A 230 -7.75 9.99 -15.58
CA LEU A 230 -7.22 11.34 -15.37
C LEU A 230 -6.55 11.87 -16.62
N LEU A 231 -5.68 11.07 -17.26
CA LEU A 231 -4.95 11.49 -18.46
C LEU A 231 -5.89 11.85 -19.61
N ARG A 232 -6.98 11.12 -19.80
CA ARG A 232 -8.00 11.48 -20.79
C ARG A 232 -8.75 12.76 -20.43
N ALA A 233 -8.98 13.00 -19.14
CA ALA A 233 -9.62 14.21 -18.67
C ALA A 233 -8.72 15.45 -18.83
N VAL A 234 -7.41 15.31 -18.72
CA VAL A 234 -6.44 16.41 -18.85
C VAL A 234 -6.55 17.11 -20.22
N GLU A 235 -6.92 16.41 -21.28
CA GLU A 235 -7.13 17.02 -22.60
C GLU A 235 -8.17 18.15 -22.58
N LYS A 236 -9.10 18.10 -21.62
CA LYS A 236 -10.19 19.09 -21.50
C LYS A 236 -9.86 20.25 -20.56
N LEU A 237 -8.72 20.20 -19.89
CA LEU A 237 -8.31 21.27 -18.98
C LEU A 237 -7.79 22.49 -19.76
N PRO A 238 -7.98 23.71 -19.23
CA PRO A 238 -7.34 24.92 -19.77
C PRO A 238 -5.84 24.73 -19.96
N ALA A 239 -5.27 25.37 -20.96
CA ALA A 239 -3.88 25.17 -21.36
C ALA A 239 -2.85 25.67 -20.33
N ASP A 240 -3.25 26.61 -19.48
CA ASP A 240 -2.42 27.15 -18.40
C ASP A 240 -2.29 26.22 -17.20
N ILE A 241 -3.16 25.22 -17.06
CA ILE A 241 -3.11 24.25 -15.97
C ILE A 241 -1.93 23.29 -16.16
N GLN A 242 -1.08 23.22 -15.16
CA GLN A 242 0.02 22.27 -15.06
C GLN A 242 -0.46 21.00 -14.39
N VAL A 243 0.02 19.85 -14.88
CA VAL A 243 -0.32 18.53 -14.32
C VAL A 243 0.97 17.82 -13.95
N VAL A 244 1.10 17.49 -12.67
CA VAL A 244 2.24 16.74 -12.14
C VAL A 244 1.79 15.36 -11.74
N LEU A 245 2.43 14.35 -12.31
CA LEU A 245 2.08 12.94 -12.11
C LEU A 245 3.25 12.26 -11.40
N CYS A 246 3.12 12.05 -10.10
CA CYS A 246 4.05 11.23 -9.32
C CYS A 246 3.56 9.79 -9.39
N ALA A 247 3.96 9.07 -10.44
CA ALA A 247 3.38 7.79 -10.80
C ALA A 247 4.46 6.81 -11.27
N GLY A 248 4.60 5.71 -10.54
CA GLY A 248 5.57 4.66 -10.86
C GLY A 248 5.06 3.28 -10.43
N ALA A 249 5.97 2.32 -10.29
CA ALA A 249 5.68 0.95 -9.84
C ALA A 249 4.46 0.32 -10.56
N PRO A 250 4.50 0.17 -11.90
CA PRO A 250 3.38 -0.37 -12.66
C PRO A 250 3.09 -1.83 -12.28
N ASP A 251 1.80 -2.20 -12.24
CA ASP A 251 1.41 -3.58 -11.98
C ASP A 251 1.75 -4.50 -13.15
N THR A 252 1.57 -4.02 -14.38
CA THR A 252 1.82 -4.78 -15.61
C THR A 252 2.49 -3.92 -16.67
N ALA A 253 3.11 -4.57 -17.65
CA ALA A 253 3.69 -3.87 -18.81
C ALA A 253 2.60 -3.20 -19.66
N GLU A 254 1.41 -3.77 -19.74
CA GLU A 254 0.29 -3.25 -20.50
C GLU A 254 -0.20 -1.91 -19.97
N ILE A 255 -0.42 -1.80 -18.65
CA ILE A 255 -0.86 -0.54 -18.05
C ILE A 255 0.24 0.54 -18.14
N LYS A 256 1.51 0.15 -18.01
CA LYS A 256 2.65 1.05 -18.19
C LYS A 256 2.68 1.63 -19.61
N ALA A 257 2.52 0.76 -20.63
CA ALA A 257 2.50 1.18 -22.02
C ALA A 257 1.31 2.10 -22.35
N GLU A 258 0.14 1.81 -21.80
CA GLU A 258 -1.06 2.66 -21.96
C GLU A 258 -0.82 4.06 -21.37
N VAL A 259 -0.28 4.13 -20.17
CA VAL A 259 0.01 5.40 -19.49
C VAL A 259 1.08 6.19 -20.24
N ASP A 260 2.16 5.55 -20.66
CA ASP A 260 3.24 6.20 -21.42
C ASP A 260 2.71 6.80 -22.73
N SER A 261 1.86 6.07 -23.43
CA SER A 261 1.23 6.54 -24.67
C SER A 261 0.34 7.76 -24.42
N LEU A 262 -0.49 7.73 -23.39
CA LEU A 262 -1.37 8.83 -23.03
C LEU A 262 -0.58 10.08 -22.63
N VAL A 263 0.48 9.92 -21.82
CA VAL A 263 1.35 11.03 -21.41
C VAL A 263 2.06 11.64 -22.61
N ALA A 264 2.65 10.83 -23.48
CA ALA A 264 3.30 11.30 -24.69
C ALA A 264 2.34 12.07 -25.60
N GLY A 265 1.10 11.58 -25.77
CA GLY A 265 0.06 12.24 -26.54
C GLY A 265 -0.31 13.62 -25.96
N LEU A 266 -0.39 13.74 -24.63
CA LEU A 266 -0.64 15.02 -23.96
C LEU A 266 0.54 15.97 -24.11
N GLN A 267 1.75 15.51 -23.93
CA GLN A 267 2.96 16.32 -24.05
C GLN A 267 3.17 16.86 -25.48
N ALA A 268 2.66 16.14 -26.48
CA ALA A 268 2.67 16.61 -27.87
C ALA A 268 1.69 17.77 -28.14
N LYS A 269 0.63 17.89 -27.34
CA LYS A 269 -0.45 18.86 -27.52
C LYS A 269 -0.41 20.04 -26.58
N ARG A 270 0.24 19.91 -25.42
CA ARG A 270 0.28 20.97 -24.39
C ARG A 270 1.56 20.92 -23.59
N THR A 271 1.93 22.05 -22.98
CA THR A 271 3.02 22.14 -22.00
C THR A 271 2.53 21.83 -20.59
N GLY A 272 3.46 21.64 -19.66
CA GLY A 272 3.16 21.49 -18.25
C GLY A 272 2.55 20.13 -17.88
N VAL A 273 2.85 19.07 -18.64
CA VAL A 273 2.57 17.69 -18.26
C VAL A 273 3.87 17.05 -17.84
N ILE A 274 4.01 16.79 -16.56
CA ILE A 274 5.26 16.31 -15.93
C ILE A 274 5.00 14.93 -15.32
N LEU A 275 5.75 13.93 -15.79
CA LEU A 275 5.72 12.58 -15.24
C LEU A 275 6.99 12.34 -14.43
N ILE A 276 6.81 12.01 -13.15
CA ILE A 276 7.88 11.62 -12.23
C ILE A 276 7.65 10.15 -11.89
N GLU A 277 8.48 9.27 -12.46
CA GLU A 277 8.30 7.82 -12.33
C GLU A 277 9.02 7.23 -11.12
N GLU A 278 10.05 7.88 -10.63
CA GLU A 278 10.78 7.47 -9.45
C GLU A 278 9.96 7.70 -8.17
N MET A 279 10.13 6.83 -7.18
CA MET A 279 9.53 7.05 -5.88
C MET A 279 10.26 8.19 -5.17
N LEU A 280 9.59 9.31 -4.99
CA LEU A 280 10.18 10.46 -4.32
C LEU A 280 10.33 10.20 -2.82
N PRO A 281 11.47 10.54 -2.21
CA PRO A 281 11.60 10.62 -0.76
C PRO A 281 10.54 11.55 -0.17
N HIS A 282 10.16 11.30 1.08
CA HIS A 282 9.06 12.01 1.76
C HIS A 282 9.13 13.55 1.63
N ARG A 283 10.29 14.15 1.91
CA ARG A 283 10.45 15.61 1.85
C ARG A 283 10.31 16.15 0.42
N GLN A 284 10.76 15.41 -0.58
CA GLN A 284 10.61 15.79 -1.99
C GLN A 284 9.15 15.69 -2.43
N LEU A 285 8.45 14.65 -2.02
CA LEU A 285 7.01 14.53 -2.29
C LEU A 285 6.23 15.67 -1.64
N GLN A 286 6.57 16.03 -0.39
CA GLN A 286 5.96 17.18 0.28
C GLN A 286 6.17 18.48 -0.49
N ALA A 287 7.36 18.70 -1.07
CA ALA A 287 7.63 19.87 -1.89
C ALA A 287 6.67 19.96 -3.09
N VAL A 288 6.44 18.83 -3.77
CA VAL A 288 5.52 18.77 -4.91
C VAL A 288 4.07 19.00 -4.46
N LEU A 289 3.66 18.36 -3.39
CA LEU A 289 2.29 18.51 -2.85
C LEU A 289 2.03 19.95 -2.39
N SER A 290 3.00 20.56 -1.69
CA SER A 290 2.87 21.94 -1.19
C SER A 290 2.81 22.99 -2.33
N ALA A 291 3.39 22.68 -3.47
CA ALA A 291 3.34 23.52 -4.66
C ALA A 291 2.11 23.30 -5.54
N SER A 292 1.26 22.36 -5.18
CA SER A 292 0.07 21.98 -5.96
C SER A 292 -1.19 22.58 -5.37
N ASP A 293 -2.17 22.86 -6.24
CA ASP A 293 -3.45 23.48 -5.84
C ASP A 293 -4.55 22.46 -5.67
N VAL A 294 -4.52 21.39 -6.46
CA VAL A 294 -5.55 20.34 -6.45
C VAL A 294 -4.90 18.97 -6.50
N PHE A 295 -5.21 18.13 -5.52
CA PHE A 295 -4.89 16.71 -5.54
C PHE A 295 -6.04 15.93 -6.16
N VAL A 296 -5.76 15.08 -7.15
CA VAL A 296 -6.77 14.26 -7.82
C VAL A 296 -6.55 12.79 -7.50
N CYS A 297 -7.61 12.17 -7.01
CA CYS A 297 -7.66 10.74 -6.74
C CYS A 297 -8.70 10.09 -7.68
N PRO A 298 -8.31 9.69 -8.91
CA PRO A 298 -9.25 9.17 -9.91
C PRO A 298 -9.50 7.67 -9.74
N SER A 299 -9.24 7.11 -8.58
CA SER A 299 -9.34 5.68 -8.30
C SER A 299 -10.73 5.14 -8.63
N VAL A 300 -10.77 3.98 -9.29
CA VAL A 300 -12.02 3.25 -9.53
C VAL A 300 -12.42 2.41 -8.32
N TYR A 301 -11.48 2.13 -7.46
CA TYR A 301 -11.66 1.49 -6.17
C TYR A 301 -10.67 2.09 -5.17
N GLU A 302 -11.20 2.70 -4.11
CA GLU A 302 -10.38 3.29 -3.04
C GLU A 302 -11.02 2.97 -1.68
N PRO A 303 -10.50 1.98 -0.95
CA PRO A 303 -11.04 1.60 0.37
C PRO A 303 -10.93 2.73 1.39
N LEU A 304 -9.78 3.36 1.42
CA LEU A 304 -9.46 4.62 2.06
C LEU A 304 -8.02 4.98 1.70
N GLY A 305 -7.82 6.15 1.22
CA GLY A 305 -6.51 6.68 0.92
C GLY A 305 -5.72 7.10 2.13
#